data_385a84b2a077e5b1f9ca133639043717
#
_entry.id   385a84b2a077e5b1f9ca133639043717
#
_cell.length_a   1.000
_cell.length_b   1.000
_cell.length_c   1.000
_cell.angle_alpha   90.00
_cell.angle_beta   90.00
_cell.angle_gamma   90.00
#
_symmetry.space_group_name_H-M   'P 1'
#
loop_
_entity.id
_entity.type
_entity.pdbx_description
1 polymer ?
#
loop_
_entity_poly.entity_id
_entity_poly.type
_entity_poly.pdbx_seq_one_letter_code
_entity_poly.pdbx_strand_id
1 'polypeptide(L)'
;MKKLSANILDGKFEHLIDEDKLQVTHLQIKSGEEIASHKSDKTVIVVIYKGKVDFTGEDGKDIILPGDTIRMDPNESHSLKAIEDSDLLVIKAAI
;
A
#
# COMPACT_ATOMS: atom_id res chain seq x y z
N MET A 1 23.66 6.34 4.33
CA MET A 1 22.43 6.52 3.55
C MET A 1 22.24 5.33 2.62
N LYS A 2 21.03 4.81 2.55
CA LYS A 2 20.63 3.80 1.55
C LYS A 2 19.66 4.42 0.58
N LYS A 3 19.89 4.21 -0.71
CA LYS A 3 18.94 4.55 -1.76
C LYS A 3 18.36 3.25 -2.30
N LEU A 4 17.04 3.10 -2.21
CA LEU A 4 16.32 1.94 -2.70
C LEU A 4 15.33 2.40 -3.75
N SER A 5 15.21 1.63 -4.82
CA SER A 5 14.37 2.00 -5.95
C SER A 5 13.34 0.91 -6.23
N ALA A 6 12.11 1.33 -6.49
CA ALA A 6 11.05 0.44 -6.91
C ALA A 6 11.29 0.01 -8.36
N ASN A 7 11.02 -1.26 -8.63
CA ASN A 7 11.24 -1.88 -9.94
C ASN A 7 9.90 -2.28 -10.58
N ILE A 8 9.95 -2.64 -11.86
CA ILE A 8 8.83 -3.32 -12.51
C ILE A 8 8.85 -4.76 -12.01
N LEU A 9 7.71 -5.24 -11.50
CA LEU A 9 7.62 -6.53 -10.83
C LEU A 9 6.92 -7.58 -11.70
N ASP A 10 7.35 -8.84 -11.58
CA ASP A 10 6.60 -10.00 -12.06
C ASP A 10 5.53 -10.44 -11.06
N GLY A 11 5.69 -10.05 -9.80
CA GLY A 11 4.74 -10.29 -8.72
C GLY A 11 4.06 -8.99 -8.28
N LYS A 12 3.33 -9.03 -7.17
CA LYS A 12 2.56 -7.90 -6.68
C LYS A 12 3.35 -6.96 -5.78
N PHE A 13 4.42 -7.43 -5.15
CA PHE A 13 5.14 -6.59 -4.19
C PHE A 13 6.61 -6.95 -4.06
N GLU A 14 7.38 -6.00 -3.56
CA GLU A 14 8.76 -6.17 -3.10
C GLU A 14 8.98 -5.32 -1.85
N HIS A 15 9.74 -5.85 -0.91
CA HIS A 15 10.12 -5.08 0.27
C HIS A 15 11.36 -4.26 -0.04
N LEU A 16 11.24 -2.93 0.05
CA LEU A 16 12.36 -2.02 -0.13
C LEU A 16 13.14 -1.87 1.18
N ILE A 17 12.42 -1.81 2.30
CA ILE A 17 12.98 -1.83 3.65
C ILE A 17 12.22 -2.90 4.42
N ASP A 18 12.96 -3.79 5.07
CA ASP A 18 12.35 -4.87 5.85
C ASP A 18 13.11 -5.01 7.17
N GLU A 19 12.73 -4.18 8.13
CA GLU A 19 13.31 -4.13 9.46
C GLU A 19 12.24 -4.48 10.49
N ASP A 20 12.67 -4.81 11.71
CA ASP A 20 11.76 -5.26 12.76
C ASP A 20 10.61 -4.28 13.04
N LYS A 21 10.93 -2.98 13.10
CA LYS A 21 9.95 -1.94 13.45
C LYS A 21 9.55 -1.05 12.29
N LEU A 22 10.10 -1.29 11.12
CA LEU A 22 9.84 -0.47 9.93
C LEU A 22 9.92 -1.33 8.68
N GLN A 23 8.85 -1.31 7.91
CA GLN A 23 8.78 -1.99 6.62
C GLN A 23 8.25 -1.02 5.58
N VAL A 24 8.92 -0.95 4.44
CA VAL A 24 8.45 -0.19 3.28
C VAL A 24 8.36 -1.17 2.11
N THR A 25 7.16 -1.32 1.59
CA THR A 25 6.85 -2.27 0.53
C THR A 25 6.35 -1.52 -0.70
N HIS A 26 6.95 -1.78 -1.85
CA HIS A 26 6.40 -1.37 -3.13
C HIS A 26 5.35 -2.40 -3.54
N LEU A 27 4.13 -1.95 -3.76
CA LEU A 27 3.01 -2.77 -4.20
C LEU A 27 2.64 -2.35 -5.61
N GLN A 28 2.66 -3.30 -6.54
CA GLN A 28 2.27 -3.07 -7.92
C GLN A 28 1.05 -3.93 -8.23
N ILE A 29 -0.05 -3.28 -8.62
CA ILE A 29 -1.30 -3.96 -8.89
C ILE A 29 -1.78 -3.57 -10.27
N LYS A 30 -2.17 -4.57 -11.05
CA LYS A 30 -2.73 -4.35 -12.38
C LYS A 30 -4.21 -4.07 -12.29
N SER A 31 -4.72 -3.33 -13.27
CA SER A 31 -6.14 -3.03 -13.40
C SER A 31 -7.01 -4.28 -13.18
N GLY A 32 -7.98 -4.17 -12.28
CA GLY A 32 -8.90 -5.24 -11.92
C GLY A 32 -8.41 -6.16 -10.80
N GLU A 33 -7.13 -6.13 -10.44
CA GLU A 33 -6.62 -6.95 -9.34
C GLU A 33 -7.04 -6.38 -7.98
N GLU A 34 -7.27 -7.28 -7.05
CA GLU A 34 -7.70 -6.95 -5.68
C GLU A 34 -6.69 -7.47 -4.66
N ILE A 35 -6.55 -6.71 -3.58
CA ILE A 35 -5.95 -7.20 -2.33
C ILE A 35 -7.12 -7.36 -1.35
N ALA A 36 -7.38 -8.58 -0.95
CA ALA A 36 -8.48 -8.91 -0.04
C ALA A 36 -8.31 -8.23 1.32
N SER A 37 -9.42 -8.09 2.05
CA SER A 37 -9.42 -7.45 3.36
C SER A 37 -8.41 -8.12 4.30
N HIS A 38 -7.58 -7.32 4.90
CA HIS A 38 -6.55 -7.74 5.85
C HIS A 38 -6.25 -6.60 6.83
N LYS A 39 -5.49 -6.90 7.86
CA LYS A 39 -5.06 -5.92 8.86
C LYS A 39 -3.63 -6.18 9.31
N SER A 40 -3.01 -5.16 9.88
CA SER A 40 -1.68 -5.23 10.47
C SER A 40 -1.73 -4.79 11.93
N ASP A 41 -0.85 -5.31 12.76
CA ASP A 41 -0.69 -4.86 14.15
C ASP A 41 0.16 -3.57 14.26
N LYS A 42 0.59 -3.05 13.13
CA LYS A 42 1.39 -1.81 13.06
C LYS A 42 0.56 -0.66 12.49
N THR A 43 1.04 0.57 12.69
CA THR A 43 0.52 1.72 11.95
C THR A 43 0.91 1.57 10.50
N VAL A 44 -0.05 1.76 9.61
CA VAL A 44 0.14 1.60 8.17
C VAL A 44 -0.11 2.92 7.45
N ILE A 45 0.81 3.28 6.58
CA ILE A 45 0.66 4.43 5.68
C ILE A 45 0.73 3.90 4.26
N VAL A 46 -0.25 4.27 3.45
CA VAL A 46 -0.30 3.94 2.03
C VAL A 46 -0.15 5.22 1.22
N VAL A 47 0.82 5.24 0.32
CA VAL A 47 1.04 6.35 -0.60
C VAL A 47 0.94 5.80 -2.02
N ILE A 48 -0.01 6.30 -2.80
CA ILE A 48 -0.10 5.97 -4.21
C ILE A 48 0.68 7.00 -5.03
N TYR A 49 1.49 6.54 -5.97
CA TYR A 49 2.25 7.46 -6.82
C TYR A 49 2.02 7.21 -8.31
N LYS A 50 1.28 6.17 -8.66
CA LYS A 50 0.87 5.91 -10.04
C LYS A 50 -0.47 5.18 -10.05
N GLY A 51 -1.36 5.52 -10.98
CA GLY A 51 -2.60 4.80 -11.21
C GLY A 51 -3.78 5.32 -10.44
N LYS A 52 -4.73 4.42 -10.15
CA LYS A 52 -6.01 4.76 -9.53
C LYS A 52 -6.52 3.54 -8.80
N VAL A 53 -6.83 3.69 -7.53
CA VAL A 53 -7.20 2.57 -6.66
C VAL A 53 -8.47 2.90 -5.88
N ASP A 54 -9.40 1.94 -5.85
CA ASP A 54 -10.56 1.94 -4.96
C ASP A 54 -10.12 1.34 -3.63
N PHE A 55 -10.04 2.18 -2.61
CA PHE A 55 -9.55 1.79 -1.29
C PHE A 55 -10.72 1.73 -0.30
N THR A 56 -10.83 0.61 0.40
CA THR A 56 -11.89 0.38 1.40
C THR A 56 -11.28 0.21 2.79
N GLY A 57 -11.68 1.07 3.71
CA GLY A 57 -11.34 0.96 5.13
C GLY A 57 -12.57 0.61 5.96
N GLU A 58 -12.41 0.57 7.29
CA GLU A 58 -13.53 0.26 8.21
C GLU A 58 -14.57 1.38 8.26
N ASP A 59 -14.17 2.61 8.00
CA ASP A 59 -15.01 3.81 8.09
C ASP A 59 -15.51 4.30 6.73
N GLY A 60 -15.32 3.52 5.68
CA GLY A 60 -15.79 3.87 4.34
C GLY A 60 -14.78 3.53 3.26
N LYS A 61 -15.06 4.04 2.07
CA LYS A 61 -14.18 3.84 0.92
C LYS A 61 -13.97 5.13 0.14
N ASP A 62 -12.85 5.21 -0.56
CA ASP A 62 -12.50 6.35 -1.39
C ASP A 62 -11.65 5.91 -2.57
N ILE A 63 -11.69 6.70 -3.63
CA ILE A 63 -10.78 6.53 -4.77
C ILE A 63 -9.53 7.33 -4.47
N ILE A 64 -8.38 6.68 -4.51
CA ILE A 64 -7.09 7.34 -4.28
C ILE A 64 -6.33 7.51 -5.59
N LEU A 65 -5.70 8.65 -5.72
CA LEU A 65 -4.96 9.10 -6.91
C LEU A 65 -3.52 9.45 -6.52
N PRO A 66 -2.60 9.54 -7.50
CA PRO A 66 -1.20 9.88 -7.21
C PRO A 66 -1.07 11.11 -6.32
N GLY A 67 -0.31 10.96 -5.24
CA GLY A 67 -0.12 11.97 -4.21
C GLY A 67 -1.00 11.78 -2.98
N ASP A 68 -2.04 10.96 -3.06
CA ASP A 68 -2.89 10.69 -1.91
C ASP A 68 -2.19 9.77 -0.91
N THR A 69 -2.45 10.02 0.36
CA THR A 69 -1.86 9.27 1.46
C THR A 69 -2.96 8.85 2.44
N ILE A 70 -2.96 7.58 2.81
CA ILE A 70 -3.89 7.03 3.80
C ILE A 70 -3.10 6.56 5.00
N ARG A 71 -3.56 6.93 6.19
CA ARG A 71 -3.01 6.43 7.45
C ARG A 71 -4.06 5.56 8.14
N MET A 72 -3.65 4.38 8.56
CA MET A 72 -4.48 3.45 9.32
C MET A 72 -3.84 3.14 10.67
N ASP A 73 -4.66 3.11 11.71
CA ASP A 73 -4.24 2.67 13.03
C ASP A 73 -4.00 1.15 13.05
N PRO A 74 -3.26 0.63 14.04
CA PRO A 74 -3.11 -0.81 14.19
C PRO A 74 -4.46 -1.53 14.22
N ASN A 75 -4.51 -2.66 13.54
CA ASN A 75 -5.67 -3.54 13.48
C ASN A 75 -6.89 -3.03 12.71
N GLU A 76 -6.77 -1.92 11.98
CA GLU A 76 -7.81 -1.51 11.03
C GLU A 76 -7.77 -2.43 9.81
N SER A 77 -8.92 -3.02 9.47
CA SER A 77 -9.05 -3.83 8.25
C SER A 77 -9.19 -2.93 7.03
N HIS A 78 -8.55 -3.33 5.96
CA HIS A 78 -8.62 -2.60 4.69
C HIS A 78 -8.47 -3.54 3.51
N SER A 79 -8.99 -3.12 2.38
CA SER A 79 -8.84 -3.81 1.10
C SER A 79 -8.70 -2.78 -0.01
N LEU A 80 -8.23 -3.22 -1.15
CA LEU A 80 -8.08 -2.32 -2.28
C LEU A 80 -8.25 -3.07 -3.60
N LYS A 81 -8.68 -2.33 -4.62
CA LYS A 81 -8.85 -2.82 -5.98
C LYS A 81 -8.29 -1.80 -6.95
N ALA A 82 -7.40 -2.21 -7.81
CA ALA A 82 -6.85 -1.33 -8.84
C ALA A 82 -7.90 -1.07 -9.93
N ILE A 83 -8.17 0.20 -10.17
CA ILE A 83 -9.00 0.64 -11.30
C ILE A 83 -8.13 0.75 -12.55
N GLU A 84 -6.90 1.19 -12.38
CA GLU A 84 -5.85 1.24 -13.40
C GLU A 84 -4.61 0.55 -12.84
N ASP A 85 -3.64 0.24 -13.71
CA ASP A 85 -2.34 -0.25 -13.24
C ASP A 85 -1.72 0.76 -12.28
N SER A 86 -1.41 0.32 -11.07
CA SER A 86 -1.05 1.21 -9.98
C SER A 86 0.19 0.77 -9.25
N ASP A 87 0.92 1.77 -8.74
CA ASP A 87 2.08 1.58 -7.87
C ASP A 87 1.87 2.37 -6.58
N LEU A 88 2.05 1.67 -5.46
CA LEU A 88 1.88 2.23 -4.13
C LEU A 88 3.09 1.90 -3.26
N LEU A 89 3.33 2.75 -2.27
CA LEU A 89 4.23 2.41 -1.17
C LEU A 89 3.37 2.13 0.06
N VAL A 90 3.61 1.00 0.69
CA VAL A 90 2.97 0.61 1.94
C VAL A 90 4.03 0.63 3.03
N ILE A 91 3.84 1.52 3.99
CA ILE A 91 4.78 1.72 5.09
C ILE A 91 4.14 1.20 6.36
N LYS A 92 4.80 0.26 7.02
CA LYS A 92 4.37 -0.28 8.32
C LYS A 92 5.39 0.11 9.36
N ALA A 93 4.93 0.77 10.40
CA ALA A 93 5.79 1.26 11.47
C ALA A 93 5.23 0.87 12.85
N ALA A 94 6.10 0.32 13.67
CA ALA A 94 5.79 0.00 15.08
C ALA A 94 6.00 1.27 15.92
N ILE A 95 5.00 2.12 15.93
CA ILE A 95 5.05 3.40 16.67
C ILE A 95 3.93 3.51 17.68
#